data_5b832dae1a226f54131b2d9f46b1c4a3
#
_entry.id   5b832dae1a226f54131b2d9f46b1c4a3
#
_cell.length_a   1.000
_cell.length_b   1.000
_cell.length_c   1.000
_cell.angle_alpha   90.00
_cell.angle_beta   90.00
_cell.angle_gamma   90.00
#
_symmetry.space_group_name_H-M   'P 1'
#
loop_
_entity.id
_entity.type
_entity.pdbx_description
1 polymer ?
#
loop_
_entity_poly.entity_id
_entity_poly.type
_entity_poly.pdbx_seq_one_letter_code
_entity_poly.pdbx_strand_id
1 'polypeptide(L)'
;MKKYKVLVLNRLSLVDPKQLGRSIVNRLTEPLEYLYQKGLVEFEVFNPENITYKILESKKFDVVFINKSCDKLTLEAARIIDSLKIKIIYDLDDNIFEFPNYSNGSSENISIGIEILKISSKIIACNLPLERLIWKHLKKRTTIIEHGINVEKYTLKNKRIESKNPKIVFTNADNLKFNNFKGEFLLALNKIQEEFPDLEIHVYSDKKGILGDKIKYFDLGSRSYSDHKLELAKSDYWFAIVPLAAGEEPELNNFHNCKSPIKYLDYGMSSIPTIFSDAYIYQGVIKHLETGILTRNNHSSWLYWIRRLILDKELREKIAMNSHLDVKENHNIQRMSDKILDVIYN
;
A
#
# COMPACT_ATOMS: atom_id res chain seq x y z
N MET A 1 25.50 -16.48 13.22
CA MET A 1 24.10 -16.23 13.65
C MET A 1 23.21 -17.35 13.13
N LYS A 2 22.18 -17.76 13.89
CA LYS A 2 21.18 -18.72 13.39
C LYS A 2 20.42 -18.08 12.22
N LYS A 3 20.32 -18.78 11.11
CA LYS A 3 19.51 -18.39 9.96
C LYS A 3 18.10 -18.94 10.18
N TYR A 4 17.08 -18.08 10.17
CA TYR A 4 15.70 -18.47 10.42
C TYR A 4 15.02 -18.92 9.12
N LYS A 5 14.24 -20.00 9.22
CA LYS A 5 13.38 -20.49 8.14
C LYS A 5 11.98 -19.93 8.29
N VAL A 6 11.58 -19.09 7.35
CA VAL A 6 10.32 -18.37 7.35
C VAL A 6 9.39 -18.94 6.30
N LEU A 7 8.16 -19.22 6.69
CA LEU A 7 7.07 -19.51 5.76
C LEU A 7 6.15 -18.29 5.64
N VAL A 8 5.81 -17.92 4.43
CA VAL A 8 4.77 -16.91 4.15
C VAL A 8 3.55 -17.61 3.58
N LEU A 9 2.42 -17.53 4.27
CA LEU A 9 1.15 -18.00 3.74
C LEU A 9 0.48 -16.90 2.92
N ASN A 10 0.22 -17.18 1.67
CA ASN A 10 -0.52 -16.30 0.78
C ASN A 10 -1.42 -17.09 -0.16
N ARG A 11 -2.67 -16.69 -0.25
CA ARG A 11 -3.56 -17.21 -1.27
C ARG A 11 -3.13 -16.67 -2.63
N LEU A 12 -2.51 -17.53 -3.44
CA LEU A 12 -2.07 -17.17 -4.79
C LEU A 12 -3.30 -16.85 -5.66
N SER A 13 -3.14 -15.90 -6.58
CA SER A 13 -4.19 -15.54 -7.51
C SER A 13 -4.59 -16.76 -8.37
N LEU A 14 -5.89 -16.98 -8.52
CA LEU A 14 -6.40 -18.02 -9.44
C LEU A 14 -6.10 -17.69 -10.91
N VAL A 15 -5.88 -16.41 -11.21
CA VAL A 15 -5.62 -15.92 -12.59
C VAL A 15 -4.14 -16.05 -12.96
N ASP A 16 -3.24 -15.79 -12.01
CA ASP A 16 -1.80 -15.97 -12.18
C ASP A 16 -1.18 -16.42 -10.84
N PRO A 17 -0.91 -17.72 -10.70
CA PRO A 17 -0.31 -18.27 -9.48
C PRO A 17 1.08 -17.72 -9.14
N LYS A 18 1.74 -17.02 -10.06
CA LYS A 18 3.04 -16.35 -9.84
C LYS A 18 2.86 -14.91 -9.35
N GLN A 19 1.67 -14.36 -9.43
CA GLN A 19 1.39 -12.98 -9.05
C GLN A 19 0.95 -12.89 -7.58
N LEU A 20 1.87 -12.45 -6.75
CA LEU A 20 1.59 -12.12 -5.36
C LEU A 20 0.81 -10.80 -5.29
N GLY A 21 -0.16 -10.73 -4.37
CA GLY A 21 -0.89 -9.48 -4.09
C GLY A 21 0.06 -8.35 -3.67
N ARG A 22 -0.30 -7.11 -4.01
CA ARG A 22 0.53 -5.90 -3.72
C ARG A 22 0.91 -5.79 -2.24
N SER A 23 -0.02 -6.10 -1.36
CA SER A 23 0.21 -6.05 0.09
C SER A 23 1.30 -7.02 0.53
N ILE A 24 1.22 -8.27 0.10
CA ILE A 24 2.18 -9.29 0.52
C ILE A 24 3.60 -9.03 -0.01
N VAL A 25 3.69 -8.51 -1.25
CA VAL A 25 4.99 -8.14 -1.82
C VAL A 25 5.64 -7.06 -0.96
N ASN A 26 4.91 -6.02 -0.67
CA ASN A 26 5.43 -4.86 0.04
C ASN A 26 5.63 -5.12 1.54
N ARG A 27 4.71 -5.88 2.17
CA ARG A 27 4.76 -6.15 3.62
C ARG A 27 5.71 -7.25 4.00
N LEU A 28 5.86 -8.28 3.17
CA LEU A 28 6.58 -9.49 3.57
C LEU A 28 7.67 -9.90 2.57
N THR A 29 7.36 -10.10 1.28
CA THR A 29 8.37 -10.73 0.41
C THR A 29 9.55 -9.82 0.08
N GLU A 30 9.36 -8.53 -0.17
CA GLU A 30 10.49 -7.59 -0.38
C GLU A 30 11.34 -7.42 0.89
N PRO A 31 10.79 -7.20 2.10
CA PRO A 31 11.59 -7.19 3.32
C PRO A 31 12.32 -8.50 3.61
N LEU A 32 11.67 -9.65 3.39
CA LEU A 32 12.31 -10.96 3.59
C LEU A 32 13.39 -11.23 2.54
N GLU A 33 13.20 -10.79 1.28
CA GLU A 33 14.23 -10.86 0.25
C GLU A 33 15.47 -10.04 0.65
N TYR A 34 15.27 -8.84 1.19
CA TYR A 34 16.35 -8.02 1.72
C TYR A 34 17.11 -8.76 2.85
N LEU A 35 16.40 -9.37 3.78
CA LEU A 35 17.01 -10.16 4.87
C LEU A 35 17.69 -11.44 4.36
N TYR A 36 17.13 -12.07 3.33
CA TYR A 36 17.73 -13.23 2.67
C TYR A 36 19.08 -12.88 2.02
N GLN A 37 19.14 -11.77 1.31
CA GLN A 37 20.40 -11.28 0.70
C GLN A 37 21.48 -10.95 1.77
N LYS A 38 21.05 -10.60 2.99
CA LYS A 38 21.95 -10.42 4.13
C LYS A 38 22.33 -11.73 4.84
N GLY A 39 21.79 -12.88 4.41
CA GLY A 39 22.06 -14.18 5.00
C GLY A 39 21.37 -14.43 6.34
N LEU A 40 20.37 -13.64 6.71
CA LEU A 40 19.70 -13.67 8.02
C LEU A 40 18.49 -14.59 8.06
N VAL A 41 17.80 -14.76 6.91
CA VAL A 41 16.63 -15.64 6.79
C VAL A 41 16.71 -16.48 5.51
N GLU A 42 15.96 -17.59 5.51
CA GLU A 42 15.45 -18.28 4.32
C GLU A 42 13.95 -18.16 4.34
N PHE A 43 13.31 -17.98 3.18
CA PHE A 43 11.85 -17.95 3.16
C PHE A 43 11.27 -18.66 1.94
N GLU A 44 10.07 -19.19 2.12
CA GLU A 44 9.24 -19.79 1.08
C GLU A 44 7.83 -19.22 1.16
N VAL A 45 7.14 -19.14 0.02
CA VAL A 45 5.74 -18.69 -0.05
C VAL A 45 4.87 -19.87 -0.46
N PHE A 46 3.87 -20.20 0.37
CA PHE A 46 2.95 -21.30 0.12
C PHE A 46 1.51 -20.82 0.07
N ASN A 47 0.74 -21.48 -0.79
CA ASN A 47 -0.72 -21.41 -0.72
C ASN A 47 -1.20 -22.16 0.53
N PRO A 48 -2.15 -21.62 1.32
CA PRO A 48 -2.73 -22.30 2.47
C PRO A 48 -3.18 -23.75 2.18
N GLU A 49 -3.72 -24.03 1.00
CA GLU A 49 -4.14 -25.36 0.55
C GLU A 49 -3.01 -26.40 0.57
N ASN A 50 -1.76 -25.95 0.44
CA ASN A 50 -0.59 -26.85 0.40
C ASN A 50 -0.02 -27.16 1.78
N ILE A 51 -0.63 -26.64 2.86
CA ILE A 51 -0.15 -26.85 4.22
C ILE A 51 -0.62 -28.20 4.75
N THR A 52 0.34 -29.07 5.04
CA THR A 52 0.11 -30.38 5.66
C THR A 52 1.13 -30.61 6.78
N TYR A 53 0.80 -31.47 7.74
CA TYR A 53 1.73 -31.91 8.79
C TYR A 53 3.06 -32.37 8.21
N LYS A 54 3.01 -33.24 7.18
CA LYS A 54 4.21 -33.80 6.51
C LYS A 54 5.15 -32.71 5.98
N ILE A 55 4.59 -31.67 5.34
CA ILE A 55 5.38 -30.54 4.79
C ILE A 55 6.02 -29.74 5.93
N LEU A 56 5.27 -29.39 6.95
CA LEU A 56 5.79 -28.59 8.06
C LEU A 56 6.87 -29.33 8.84
N GLU A 57 6.70 -30.62 9.10
CA GLU A 57 7.70 -31.46 9.78
C GLU A 57 8.97 -31.64 8.95
N SER A 58 8.85 -31.82 7.63
CA SER A 58 10.00 -31.99 6.72
C SER A 58 10.80 -30.71 6.53
N LYS A 59 10.12 -29.56 6.39
CA LYS A 59 10.73 -28.24 6.13
C LYS A 59 11.28 -27.58 7.37
N LYS A 60 10.70 -27.83 8.54
CA LYS A 60 11.12 -27.28 9.84
C LYS A 60 11.19 -25.76 9.86
N PHE A 61 10.07 -25.08 9.54
CA PHE A 61 9.99 -23.64 9.65
C PHE A 61 10.05 -23.18 11.11
N ASP A 62 10.78 -22.10 11.36
CA ASP A 62 10.85 -21.47 12.68
C ASP A 62 9.64 -20.55 12.93
N VAL A 63 9.11 -19.93 11.86
CA VAL A 63 8.05 -18.95 11.94
C VAL A 63 7.21 -18.91 10.66
N VAL A 64 5.93 -18.62 10.81
CA VAL A 64 4.98 -18.47 9.70
C VAL A 64 4.37 -17.07 9.74
N PHE A 65 4.43 -16.35 8.63
CA PHE A 65 3.72 -15.10 8.43
C PHE A 65 2.41 -15.32 7.68
N ILE A 66 1.35 -14.66 8.15
CA ILE A 66 0.06 -14.56 7.49
C ILE A 66 -0.25 -13.07 7.29
N ASN A 67 -0.46 -12.63 6.05
CA ASN A 67 -0.84 -11.23 5.78
C ASN A 67 -2.32 -11.11 5.52
N LYS A 68 -3.03 -10.39 6.37
CA LYS A 68 -4.47 -10.02 6.34
C LYS A 68 -5.46 -11.05 5.75
N SER A 69 -5.09 -12.30 5.62
CA SER A 69 -5.98 -13.33 5.13
C SER A 69 -7.05 -13.69 6.16
N CYS A 70 -8.31 -13.68 5.74
CA CYS A 70 -9.48 -13.95 6.57
C CYS A 70 -10.43 -14.95 5.86
N ASP A 71 -9.88 -16.03 5.34
CA ASP A 71 -10.60 -17.10 4.66
C ASP A 71 -10.41 -18.45 5.36
N LYS A 72 -11.33 -19.41 5.10
CA LYS A 72 -11.37 -20.72 5.76
C LYS A 72 -10.09 -21.54 5.58
N LEU A 73 -9.52 -21.54 4.37
CA LEU A 73 -8.31 -22.32 4.08
C LEU A 73 -7.11 -21.81 4.88
N THR A 74 -6.98 -20.49 4.99
CA THR A 74 -5.93 -19.88 5.82
C THR A 74 -6.15 -20.20 7.31
N LEU A 75 -7.39 -20.23 7.80
CA LEU A 75 -7.68 -20.62 9.19
C LEU A 75 -7.34 -22.09 9.46
N GLU A 76 -7.68 -22.98 8.55
CA GLU A 76 -7.35 -24.41 8.64
C GLU A 76 -5.82 -24.61 8.68
N ALA A 77 -5.09 -23.97 7.76
CA ALA A 77 -3.64 -23.99 7.75
C ALA A 77 -3.05 -23.44 9.05
N ALA A 78 -3.56 -22.33 9.56
CA ALA A 78 -3.12 -21.72 10.81
C ALA A 78 -3.35 -22.65 12.01
N ARG A 79 -4.44 -23.40 12.06
CA ARG A 79 -4.71 -24.38 13.11
C ARG A 79 -3.73 -25.57 13.07
N ILE A 80 -3.37 -26.06 11.88
CA ILE A 80 -2.33 -27.10 11.72
C ILE A 80 -0.99 -26.57 12.24
N ILE A 81 -0.60 -25.34 11.86
CA ILE A 81 0.64 -24.70 12.28
C ILE A 81 0.70 -24.53 13.81
N ASP A 82 -0.40 -24.04 14.40
CA ASP A 82 -0.51 -23.87 15.86
C ASP A 82 -0.42 -25.19 16.62
N SER A 83 -1.04 -26.26 16.10
CA SER A 83 -0.96 -27.60 16.70
C SER A 83 0.47 -28.14 16.78
N LEU A 84 1.34 -27.77 15.84
CA LEU A 84 2.77 -28.08 15.83
C LEU A 84 3.61 -27.08 16.63
N LYS A 85 2.99 -26.09 17.29
CA LYS A 85 3.67 -25.06 18.07
C LYS A 85 4.66 -24.21 17.26
N ILE A 86 4.46 -24.10 15.96
CA ILE A 86 5.22 -23.19 15.12
C ILE A 86 4.68 -21.77 15.33
N LYS A 87 5.57 -20.80 15.53
CA LYS A 87 5.23 -19.40 15.79
C LYS A 87 4.47 -18.79 14.60
N ILE A 88 3.27 -18.26 14.83
CA ILE A 88 2.48 -17.53 13.83
C ILE A 88 2.61 -16.03 14.09
N ILE A 89 2.99 -15.27 13.08
CA ILE A 89 2.97 -13.80 13.07
C ILE A 89 1.91 -13.35 12.06
N TYR A 90 0.89 -12.64 12.53
CA TYR A 90 -0.15 -12.10 11.67
C TYR A 90 0.13 -10.63 11.37
N ASP A 91 0.28 -10.30 10.09
CA ASP A 91 0.59 -8.94 9.62
C ASP A 91 -0.65 -8.28 9.03
N LEU A 92 -1.01 -7.11 9.53
CA LEU A 92 -2.16 -6.32 9.10
C LEU A 92 -1.74 -4.98 8.53
N ASP A 93 -2.17 -4.71 7.30
CA ASP A 93 -2.03 -3.43 6.62
C ASP A 93 -3.37 -2.82 6.18
N ASP A 94 -4.48 -3.45 6.58
CA ASP A 94 -5.84 -2.99 6.30
C ASP A 94 -6.78 -3.35 7.46
N ASN A 95 -7.92 -2.65 7.59
CA ASN A 95 -8.93 -2.96 8.59
C ASN A 95 -9.73 -4.21 8.15
N ILE A 96 -9.66 -5.27 8.94
CA ILE A 96 -10.43 -6.51 8.74
C ILE A 96 -11.62 -6.64 9.69
N PHE A 97 -11.82 -5.68 10.60
CA PHE A 97 -12.90 -5.70 11.60
C PHE A 97 -14.17 -5.00 11.11
N GLU A 98 -14.01 -4.07 10.16
CA GLU A 98 -15.09 -3.28 9.59
C GLU A 98 -14.86 -3.16 8.09
N PHE A 99 -15.68 -3.82 7.29
CA PHE A 99 -15.63 -3.71 5.84
C PHE A 99 -16.65 -2.68 5.35
N PRO A 100 -16.25 -1.69 4.55
CA PRO A 100 -17.20 -0.79 3.93
C PRO A 100 -18.08 -1.51 2.91
N ASN A 101 -19.28 -0.98 2.64
CA ASN A 101 -20.27 -1.58 1.76
C ASN A 101 -19.78 -1.90 0.34
N TYR A 102 -18.71 -1.27 -0.10
CA TYR A 102 -18.11 -1.51 -1.41
C TYR A 102 -17.04 -2.63 -1.40
N SER A 103 -16.71 -3.18 -0.25
CA SER A 103 -15.75 -4.29 -0.15
C SER A 103 -16.47 -5.62 -0.17
N ASN A 104 -15.79 -6.67 -0.61
CA ASN A 104 -16.31 -8.04 -0.61
C ASN A 104 -16.17 -8.74 0.76
N GLY A 105 -15.86 -8.00 1.82
CA GLY A 105 -15.75 -8.57 3.16
C GLY A 105 -17.10 -8.87 3.78
N SER A 106 -17.20 -10.01 4.47
CA SER A 106 -18.42 -10.49 5.16
C SER A 106 -18.19 -10.60 6.67
N SER A 107 -19.28 -10.74 7.44
CA SER A 107 -19.19 -11.05 8.87
C SER A 107 -18.45 -12.37 9.13
N GLU A 108 -18.54 -13.33 8.23
CA GLU A 108 -17.78 -14.58 8.29
C GLU A 108 -16.28 -14.32 8.16
N ASN A 109 -15.84 -13.48 7.21
CA ASN A 109 -14.45 -13.09 7.07
C ASN A 109 -13.91 -12.40 8.33
N ILE A 110 -14.70 -11.52 8.95
CA ILE A 110 -14.34 -10.87 10.21
C ILE A 110 -14.11 -11.92 11.30
N SER A 111 -15.04 -12.86 11.47
CA SER A 111 -14.95 -13.91 12.47
C SER A 111 -13.72 -14.78 12.29
N ILE A 112 -13.45 -15.19 11.05
CA ILE A 112 -12.26 -15.98 10.68
C ILE A 112 -10.98 -15.20 10.98
N GLY A 113 -10.89 -13.94 10.56
CA GLY A 113 -9.74 -13.08 10.84
C GLY A 113 -9.46 -12.94 12.34
N ILE A 114 -10.50 -12.79 13.16
CA ILE A 114 -10.41 -12.74 14.62
C ILE A 114 -9.88 -14.08 15.17
N GLU A 115 -10.31 -15.22 14.66
CA GLU A 115 -9.81 -16.51 15.11
C GLU A 115 -8.32 -16.70 14.79
N ILE A 116 -7.88 -16.35 13.59
CA ILE A 116 -6.46 -16.42 13.22
C ILE A 116 -5.63 -15.48 14.11
N LEU A 117 -6.11 -14.26 14.37
CA LEU A 117 -5.46 -13.32 15.28
C LEU A 117 -5.35 -13.86 16.71
N LYS A 118 -6.36 -14.61 17.19
CA LYS A 118 -6.34 -15.21 18.55
C LYS A 118 -5.25 -16.26 18.69
N ILE A 119 -5.05 -17.12 17.70
CA ILE A 119 -4.03 -18.17 17.74
C ILE A 119 -2.63 -17.66 17.34
N SER A 120 -2.53 -16.46 16.77
CA SER A 120 -1.24 -15.88 16.41
C SER A 120 -0.43 -15.50 17.65
N SER A 121 0.84 -15.88 17.65
CA SER A 121 1.80 -15.58 18.72
C SER A 121 2.12 -14.09 18.77
N LYS A 122 2.22 -13.45 17.62
CA LYS A 122 2.46 -12.01 17.46
C LYS A 122 1.59 -11.41 16.38
N ILE A 123 1.33 -10.13 16.51
CA ILE A 123 0.57 -9.34 15.55
C ILE A 123 1.38 -8.11 15.18
N ILE A 124 1.47 -7.83 13.88
CA ILE A 124 2.03 -6.60 13.32
C ILE A 124 0.89 -5.76 12.78
N ALA A 125 0.92 -4.47 13.06
CA ALA A 125 0.03 -3.47 12.48
C ALA A 125 0.84 -2.44 11.69
N CYS A 126 0.31 -1.95 10.56
CA CYS A 126 1.05 -0.97 9.76
C CYS A 126 1.01 0.45 10.34
N ASN A 127 0.09 0.73 11.26
CA ASN A 127 -0.06 2.06 11.88
C ASN A 127 -0.81 2.00 13.23
N LEU A 128 -0.79 3.12 13.93
CA LEU A 128 -1.42 3.26 15.23
C LEU A 128 -2.96 3.11 15.23
N PRO A 129 -3.74 3.64 14.27
CA PRO A 129 -5.18 3.36 14.21
C PRO A 129 -5.53 1.89 14.16
N LEU A 130 -4.79 1.12 13.36
CA LEU A 130 -5.00 -0.33 13.25
C LEU A 130 -4.61 -1.07 14.54
N GLU A 131 -3.52 -0.67 15.18
CA GLU A 131 -3.13 -1.19 16.51
C GLU A 131 -4.24 -0.97 17.53
N ARG A 132 -4.82 0.25 17.60
CA ARG A 132 -5.93 0.58 18.51
C ARG A 132 -7.18 -0.28 18.25
N LEU A 133 -7.49 -0.55 16.97
CA LEU A 133 -8.59 -1.45 16.61
C LEU A 133 -8.33 -2.89 17.09
N ILE A 134 -7.13 -3.41 16.86
CA ILE A 134 -6.74 -4.75 17.34
C ILE A 134 -6.86 -4.82 18.85
N TRP A 135 -6.37 -3.81 19.56
CA TRP A 135 -6.53 -3.75 21.02
C TRP A 135 -7.99 -3.68 21.46
N LYS A 136 -8.82 -2.88 20.78
CA LYS A 136 -10.27 -2.78 21.08
C LYS A 136 -10.95 -4.15 20.99
N HIS A 137 -10.67 -4.93 19.94
CA HIS A 137 -11.34 -6.20 19.67
C HIS A 137 -10.74 -7.39 20.43
N LEU A 138 -9.43 -7.42 20.64
CA LEU A 138 -8.71 -8.62 21.09
C LEU A 138 -7.95 -8.44 22.38
N LYS A 139 -7.71 -7.21 22.85
CA LYS A 139 -6.83 -6.90 23.99
C LYS A 139 -5.41 -7.48 23.84
N LYS A 140 -4.97 -7.71 22.60
CA LYS A 140 -3.62 -8.19 22.28
C LYS A 140 -2.69 -7.02 21.95
N ARG A 141 -1.45 -7.10 22.43
CA ARG A 141 -0.38 -6.17 22.04
C ARG A 141 0.03 -6.42 20.60
N THR A 142 0.39 -5.37 19.91
CA THR A 142 0.88 -5.41 18.53
C THR A 142 2.21 -4.69 18.41
N THR A 143 2.97 -5.04 17.39
CA THR A 143 4.17 -4.29 17.00
C THR A 143 3.81 -3.42 15.79
N ILE A 144 4.06 -2.12 15.88
CA ILE A 144 3.85 -1.23 14.73
C ILE A 144 5.07 -1.30 13.82
N ILE A 145 4.84 -1.79 12.57
CA ILE A 145 5.84 -1.79 11.52
C ILE A 145 5.24 -1.08 10.31
N GLU A 146 5.69 0.15 10.10
CA GLU A 146 5.30 0.96 8.96
C GLU A 146 5.83 0.38 7.64
N HIS A 147 5.26 0.80 6.52
CA HIS A 147 5.75 0.39 5.20
C HIS A 147 7.12 0.98 4.91
N GLY A 148 7.97 0.16 4.31
CA GLY A 148 9.22 0.55 3.71
C GLY A 148 9.24 0.22 2.23
N ILE A 149 10.09 0.91 1.45
CA ILE A 149 10.25 0.66 0.02
C ILE A 149 11.71 0.45 -0.32
N ASN A 150 11.98 -0.46 -1.25
CA ASN A 150 13.33 -0.69 -1.74
C ASN A 150 13.70 0.37 -2.78
N VAL A 151 14.19 1.50 -2.29
CA VAL A 151 14.56 2.65 -3.13
C VAL A 151 15.63 2.27 -4.15
N GLU A 152 16.64 1.49 -3.75
CA GLU A 152 17.74 1.08 -4.63
C GLU A 152 17.26 0.22 -5.80
N LYS A 153 16.28 -0.66 -5.57
CA LYS A 153 15.69 -1.53 -6.59
C LYS A 153 14.90 -0.75 -7.65
N TYR A 154 14.25 0.34 -7.27
CA TYR A 154 13.28 1.02 -8.11
C TYR A 154 13.70 2.42 -8.57
N THR A 155 14.75 3.02 -7.99
CA THR A 155 15.23 4.35 -8.42
C THR A 155 16.16 4.21 -9.63
N LEU A 156 15.91 5.00 -10.67
CA LEU A 156 16.83 5.10 -11.80
C LEU A 156 18.04 5.96 -11.41
N LYS A 157 19.20 5.62 -12.00
CA LYS A 157 20.44 6.39 -11.81
C LYS A 157 20.39 7.79 -12.42
N ASN A 158 19.55 8.00 -13.43
CA ASN A 158 19.45 9.27 -14.15
C ASN A 158 18.34 10.15 -13.53
N LYS A 159 18.58 11.47 -13.56
CA LYS A 159 17.55 12.44 -13.15
C LYS A 159 16.31 12.27 -14.03
N ARG A 160 15.13 12.24 -13.41
CA ARG A 160 13.85 12.23 -14.12
C ARG A 160 13.71 13.50 -14.98
N ILE A 161 13.22 13.34 -16.19
CA ILE A 161 12.95 14.46 -17.11
C ILE A 161 11.44 14.51 -17.30
N GLU A 162 10.86 15.69 -17.10
CA GLU A 162 9.43 15.91 -17.36
C GLU A 162 9.15 15.93 -18.88
N SER A 163 7.98 15.46 -19.27
CA SER A 163 7.48 15.57 -20.63
C SER A 163 7.38 17.04 -21.09
N LYS A 164 7.34 17.25 -22.42
CA LYS A 164 7.17 18.60 -22.98
C LYS A 164 5.84 19.24 -22.57
N ASN A 165 4.76 18.48 -22.67
CA ASN A 165 3.42 18.91 -22.27
C ASN A 165 3.09 18.42 -20.86
N PRO A 166 2.18 19.08 -20.14
CA PRO A 166 1.76 18.65 -18.82
C PRO A 166 1.21 17.21 -18.87
N LYS A 167 1.77 16.33 -18.05
CA LYS A 167 1.37 14.94 -17.94
C LYS A 167 1.21 14.56 -16.47
N ILE A 168 0.02 14.16 -16.09
CA ILE A 168 -0.27 13.77 -14.71
C ILE A 168 -0.67 12.31 -14.62
N VAL A 169 -0.42 11.71 -13.46
CA VAL A 169 -0.78 10.32 -13.20
C VAL A 169 -1.73 10.20 -12.02
N PHE A 170 -2.68 9.31 -12.19
CA PHE A 170 -3.63 8.92 -11.17
C PHE A 170 -3.63 7.39 -11.04
N THR A 171 -3.35 6.88 -9.84
CA THR A 171 -3.41 5.44 -9.57
C THR A 171 -4.53 5.13 -8.60
N ASN A 172 -5.51 4.35 -9.04
CA ASN A 172 -6.61 3.90 -8.19
C ASN A 172 -7.01 2.47 -8.53
N ALA A 173 -6.61 1.54 -7.66
CA ALA A 173 -7.03 0.14 -7.76
C ALA A 173 -8.50 -0.05 -7.32
N ASP A 174 -9.09 0.94 -6.64
CA ASP A 174 -10.42 0.89 -6.07
C ASP A 174 -11.10 2.26 -6.23
N ASN A 175 -11.90 2.39 -7.28
CA ASN A 175 -12.56 3.64 -7.64
C ASN A 175 -13.64 4.12 -6.66
N LEU A 176 -13.97 3.30 -5.66
CA LEU A 176 -14.96 3.65 -4.66
C LEU A 176 -14.38 4.47 -3.50
N LYS A 177 -13.04 4.53 -3.38
CA LYS A 177 -12.36 5.26 -2.30
C LYS A 177 -12.58 6.77 -2.29
N PHE A 178 -13.11 7.35 -3.36
CA PHE A 178 -13.38 8.78 -3.46
C PHE A 178 -14.81 9.11 -3.92
N ASN A 179 -15.75 8.18 -3.79
CA ASN A 179 -17.13 8.38 -4.26
C ASN A 179 -17.84 9.56 -3.60
N ASN A 180 -17.57 9.85 -2.32
CA ASN A 180 -18.23 10.93 -1.56
C ASN A 180 -17.97 12.32 -2.17
N PHE A 181 -16.80 12.53 -2.78
CA PHE A 181 -16.45 13.79 -3.43
C PHE A 181 -16.12 13.64 -4.92
N LYS A 182 -16.48 12.49 -5.51
CA LYS A 182 -16.17 12.19 -6.91
C LYS A 182 -16.62 13.29 -7.86
N GLY A 183 -17.83 13.82 -7.66
CA GLY A 183 -18.38 14.91 -8.47
C GLY A 183 -17.50 16.16 -8.42
N GLU A 184 -17.10 16.60 -7.25
CA GLU A 184 -16.23 17.76 -7.02
C GLU A 184 -14.85 17.59 -7.67
N PHE A 185 -14.26 16.41 -7.54
CA PHE A 185 -12.97 16.06 -8.13
C PHE A 185 -13.04 16.03 -9.67
N LEU A 186 -14.08 15.41 -10.25
CA LEU A 186 -14.27 15.35 -11.70
C LEU A 186 -14.54 16.73 -12.30
N LEU A 187 -15.29 17.61 -11.61
CA LEU A 187 -15.47 18.99 -12.01
C LEU A 187 -14.13 19.75 -12.06
N ALA A 188 -13.27 19.55 -11.07
CA ALA A 188 -11.94 20.16 -11.08
C ALA A 188 -11.07 19.66 -12.24
N LEU A 189 -11.06 18.36 -12.52
CA LEU A 189 -10.31 17.79 -13.64
C LEU A 189 -10.85 18.29 -15.00
N ASN A 190 -12.16 18.34 -15.17
CA ASN A 190 -12.77 18.86 -16.39
C ASN A 190 -12.35 20.32 -16.63
N LYS A 191 -12.43 21.16 -15.58
CA LYS A 191 -12.04 22.57 -15.66
C LYS A 191 -10.56 22.75 -16.00
N ILE A 192 -9.70 21.92 -15.42
CA ILE A 192 -8.26 21.94 -15.74
C ILE A 192 -8.00 21.55 -17.21
N GLN A 193 -8.71 20.57 -17.76
CA GLN A 193 -8.54 20.21 -19.19
C GLN A 193 -9.06 21.29 -20.15
N GLU A 194 -10.08 22.06 -19.74
CA GLU A 194 -10.51 23.24 -20.51
C GLU A 194 -9.45 24.34 -20.53
N GLU A 195 -8.75 24.55 -19.40
CA GLU A 195 -7.70 25.56 -19.25
C GLU A 195 -6.37 25.14 -19.89
N PHE A 196 -6.07 23.84 -19.87
CA PHE A 196 -4.84 23.23 -20.39
C PHE A 196 -5.18 22.10 -21.37
N PRO A 197 -5.55 22.40 -22.61
CA PRO A 197 -5.99 21.39 -23.59
C PRO A 197 -4.96 20.32 -23.91
N ASP A 198 -3.66 20.62 -23.75
CA ASP A 198 -2.55 19.69 -23.96
C ASP A 198 -2.24 18.81 -22.74
N LEU A 199 -3.02 18.93 -21.67
CA LEU A 199 -2.85 18.11 -20.46
C LEU A 199 -3.20 16.65 -20.73
N GLU A 200 -2.24 15.76 -20.54
CA GLU A 200 -2.45 14.32 -20.53
C GLU A 200 -2.73 13.81 -19.10
N ILE A 201 -3.81 13.06 -18.96
CA ILE A 201 -4.15 12.37 -17.69
C ILE A 201 -3.99 10.87 -17.91
N HIS A 202 -3.08 10.24 -17.19
CA HIS A 202 -2.82 8.82 -17.24
C HIS A 202 -3.40 8.14 -16.01
N VAL A 203 -4.15 7.04 -16.20
CA VAL A 203 -4.85 6.35 -15.12
C VAL A 203 -4.45 4.88 -15.06
N TYR A 204 -3.88 4.46 -13.93
CA TYR A 204 -3.73 3.05 -13.59
C TYR A 204 -4.94 2.62 -12.75
N SER A 205 -5.81 1.80 -13.31
CA SER A 205 -7.00 1.30 -12.62
C SER A 205 -7.35 -0.12 -13.08
N ASP A 206 -7.94 -0.90 -12.17
CA ASP A 206 -8.51 -2.22 -12.49
C ASP A 206 -9.87 -2.08 -13.19
N LYS A 207 -10.46 -0.87 -13.19
CA LYS A 207 -11.78 -0.58 -13.75
C LYS A 207 -11.72 0.49 -14.82
N LYS A 208 -12.33 0.21 -15.96
CA LYS A 208 -12.51 1.18 -17.05
C LYS A 208 -13.55 2.25 -16.66
N GLY A 209 -13.45 3.40 -17.31
CA GLY A 209 -14.45 4.48 -17.16
C GLY A 209 -14.44 5.19 -15.80
N ILE A 210 -13.36 5.08 -15.02
CA ILE A 210 -13.30 5.61 -13.65
C ILE A 210 -13.52 7.13 -13.55
N LEU A 211 -13.06 7.89 -14.55
CA LEU A 211 -13.22 9.35 -14.61
C LEU A 211 -14.46 9.79 -15.40
N GLY A 212 -15.26 8.84 -15.92
CA GLY A 212 -16.44 9.13 -16.75
C GLY A 212 -16.07 9.59 -18.16
N ASP A 213 -17.07 9.96 -18.97
CA ASP A 213 -16.91 10.21 -20.39
C ASP A 213 -16.50 11.66 -20.74
N LYS A 214 -16.61 12.58 -19.78
CA LYS A 214 -16.31 14.02 -19.99
C LYS A 214 -14.83 14.35 -19.91
N ILE A 215 -14.05 13.50 -19.22
CA ILE A 215 -12.62 13.72 -19.00
C ILE A 215 -11.85 12.83 -19.97
N LYS A 216 -10.99 13.44 -20.77
CA LYS A 216 -10.09 12.71 -21.68
C LYS A 216 -8.91 12.17 -20.86
N TYR A 217 -8.68 10.85 -20.90
CA TYR A 217 -7.57 10.21 -20.19
C TYR A 217 -7.10 8.95 -20.91
N PHE A 218 -5.87 8.56 -20.61
CA PHE A 218 -5.27 7.31 -21.06
C PHE A 218 -5.45 6.25 -19.98
N ASP A 219 -6.23 5.20 -20.27
CA ASP A 219 -6.39 4.06 -19.39
C ASP A 219 -5.21 3.11 -19.58
N LEU A 220 -4.34 3.05 -18.60
CA LEU A 220 -3.15 2.19 -18.61
C LEU A 220 -3.43 0.79 -18.03
N GLY A 221 -4.62 0.57 -17.51
CA GLY A 221 -5.02 -0.70 -16.88
C GLY A 221 -4.26 -0.99 -15.58
N SER A 222 -4.36 -2.24 -15.15
CA SER A 222 -3.68 -2.73 -13.96
C SER A 222 -2.26 -3.20 -14.28
N ARG A 223 -1.37 -3.12 -13.29
CA ARG A 223 0.01 -3.61 -13.36
C ARG A 223 0.33 -4.44 -12.13
N SER A 224 1.27 -5.36 -12.24
CA SER A 224 1.89 -5.94 -11.05
C SER A 224 2.52 -4.84 -10.20
N TYR A 225 2.70 -5.09 -8.90
CA TYR A 225 3.23 -4.05 -8.01
C TYR A 225 4.66 -3.62 -8.41
N SER A 226 5.50 -4.57 -8.77
CA SER A 226 6.88 -4.29 -9.20
C SER A 226 6.94 -3.57 -10.53
N ASP A 227 6.13 -3.98 -11.53
CA ASP A 227 6.08 -3.32 -12.84
C ASP A 227 5.58 -1.88 -12.71
N HIS A 228 4.54 -1.66 -11.89
CA HIS A 228 4.04 -0.31 -11.64
C HIS A 228 5.12 0.62 -11.08
N LYS A 229 5.91 0.17 -10.11
CA LYS A 229 7.03 0.95 -9.56
C LYS A 229 8.10 1.26 -10.60
N LEU A 230 8.45 0.26 -11.43
CA LEU A 230 9.43 0.45 -12.51
C LEU A 230 8.93 1.40 -13.60
N GLU A 231 7.63 1.34 -13.94
CA GLU A 231 7.01 2.27 -14.87
C GLU A 231 6.99 3.70 -14.30
N LEU A 232 6.63 3.89 -13.02
CA LEU A 232 6.69 5.18 -12.36
C LEU A 232 8.11 5.76 -12.35
N ALA A 233 9.11 4.94 -12.02
CA ALA A 233 10.51 5.37 -11.98
C ALA A 233 11.02 5.84 -13.36
N LYS A 234 10.54 5.25 -14.45
CA LYS A 234 10.89 5.60 -15.84
C LYS A 234 10.03 6.70 -16.44
N SER A 235 8.98 7.12 -15.73
CA SER A 235 7.98 8.04 -16.27
C SER A 235 8.47 9.48 -16.37
N ASP A 236 7.81 10.24 -17.23
CA ASP A 236 8.01 11.66 -17.48
C ASP A 236 6.89 12.55 -16.92
N TYR A 237 6.12 12.04 -15.94
CA TYR A 237 5.00 12.75 -15.33
C TYR A 237 5.43 14.05 -14.65
N TRP A 238 4.65 15.11 -14.80
CA TRP A 238 4.88 16.35 -14.08
C TRP A 238 4.56 16.18 -12.60
N PHE A 239 3.42 15.55 -12.30
CA PHE A 239 3.02 15.21 -10.92
C PHE A 239 1.96 14.12 -10.89
N ALA A 240 1.69 13.63 -9.68
CA ALA A 240 0.63 12.66 -9.42
C ALA A 240 -0.50 13.29 -8.62
N ILE A 241 -1.70 12.70 -8.74
CA ILE A 241 -2.86 13.03 -7.91
C ILE A 241 -3.37 11.77 -7.20
N VAL A 242 -3.69 11.91 -5.91
CA VAL A 242 -4.12 10.79 -5.06
C VAL A 242 -5.37 11.19 -4.27
N PRO A 243 -6.55 11.13 -4.91
CA PRO A 243 -7.80 11.35 -4.22
C PRO A 243 -8.11 10.16 -3.30
N LEU A 244 -8.52 10.47 -2.07
CA LEU A 244 -8.98 9.51 -1.08
C LEU A 244 -10.13 10.11 -0.30
N ALA A 245 -11.23 9.37 -0.11
CA ALA A 245 -12.29 9.82 0.77
C ALA A 245 -11.76 10.05 2.18
N ALA A 246 -12.11 11.20 2.75
CA ALA A 246 -11.71 11.60 4.10
C ALA A 246 -12.82 12.41 4.74
N GLY A 247 -13.09 12.16 5.99
CA GLY A 247 -13.66 13.16 6.89
C GLY A 247 -15.17 13.19 7.06
N GLU A 248 -16.02 12.66 6.19
CA GLU A 248 -17.47 12.91 6.30
C GLU A 248 -18.28 11.71 6.83
N GLU A 249 -17.81 10.48 6.69
CA GLU A 249 -18.49 9.30 7.19
C GLU A 249 -17.62 8.57 8.22
N PRO A 250 -18.05 8.44 9.49
CA PRO A 250 -17.24 7.82 10.56
C PRO A 250 -16.78 6.40 10.22
N GLU A 251 -17.61 5.60 9.55
CA GLU A 251 -17.29 4.21 9.16
C GLU A 251 -16.20 4.17 8.09
N LEU A 252 -16.28 5.04 7.08
CA LEU A 252 -15.24 5.16 6.06
C LEU A 252 -13.94 5.70 6.65
N ASN A 253 -14.01 6.59 7.63
CA ASN A 253 -12.84 7.12 8.32
C ASN A 253 -12.08 6.02 9.05
N ASN A 254 -12.74 5.14 9.79
CA ASN A 254 -12.09 4.03 10.47
C ASN A 254 -11.36 3.12 9.49
N PHE A 255 -11.99 2.80 8.36
CA PHE A 255 -11.37 1.97 7.34
C PHE A 255 -10.18 2.68 6.65
N HIS A 256 -10.35 3.94 6.26
CA HIS A 256 -9.30 4.69 5.56
C HIS A 256 -8.11 5.04 6.48
N ASN A 257 -8.36 5.34 7.75
CA ASN A 257 -7.31 5.65 8.71
C ASN A 257 -6.41 4.45 9.02
N CYS A 258 -6.90 3.23 8.79
CA CYS A 258 -6.12 2.00 8.96
C CYS A 258 -5.25 1.65 7.74
N LYS A 259 -5.40 2.37 6.61
CA LYS A 259 -4.57 2.14 5.41
C LYS A 259 -3.15 2.66 5.59
N SER A 260 -2.26 2.19 4.72
CA SER A 260 -0.90 2.70 4.65
C SER A 260 -0.76 3.85 3.67
N PRO A 261 0.21 4.75 3.87
CA PRO A 261 0.52 5.83 2.93
C PRO A 261 1.35 5.35 1.73
N ILE A 262 1.13 4.13 1.24
CA ILE A 262 1.95 3.50 0.21
C ILE A 262 2.09 4.34 -1.07
N LYS A 263 1.07 5.11 -1.43
CA LYS A 263 1.13 6.02 -2.58
C LYS A 263 2.17 7.12 -2.40
N TYR A 264 2.37 7.62 -1.18
CA TYR A 264 3.44 8.56 -0.88
C TYR A 264 4.82 7.93 -1.12
N LEU A 265 4.99 6.68 -0.70
CA LEU A 265 6.25 5.96 -0.90
C LEU A 265 6.54 5.71 -2.39
N ASP A 266 5.52 5.24 -3.14
CA ASP A 266 5.65 4.92 -4.57
C ASP A 266 6.03 6.17 -5.39
N TYR A 267 5.34 7.30 -5.18
CA TYR A 267 5.61 8.53 -5.92
C TYR A 267 6.87 9.25 -5.43
N GLY A 268 7.10 9.31 -4.11
CA GLY A 268 8.30 9.90 -3.54
C GLY A 268 9.58 9.19 -3.99
N MET A 269 9.59 7.85 -3.97
CA MET A 269 10.69 7.05 -4.52
C MET A 269 10.99 7.44 -5.97
N SER A 270 9.96 7.66 -6.79
CA SER A 270 10.08 8.00 -8.21
C SER A 270 10.34 9.49 -8.46
N SER A 271 10.52 10.30 -7.41
CA SER A 271 10.66 11.76 -7.49
C SER A 271 9.49 12.43 -8.24
N ILE A 272 8.26 11.93 -8.05
CA ILE A 272 7.04 12.49 -8.63
C ILE A 272 6.34 13.33 -7.57
N PRO A 273 6.31 14.67 -7.70
CA PRO A 273 5.57 15.52 -6.77
C PRO A 273 4.08 15.15 -6.78
N THR A 274 3.43 15.15 -5.64
CA THR A 274 2.08 14.57 -5.55
C THR A 274 1.14 15.42 -4.73
N ILE A 275 -0.12 15.53 -5.21
CA ILE A 275 -1.25 16.10 -4.49
C ILE A 275 -2.07 14.96 -3.88
N PHE A 276 -2.25 14.98 -2.57
CA PHE A 276 -3.03 14.00 -1.82
C PHE A 276 -4.27 14.65 -1.20
N SER A 277 -5.36 13.90 -1.08
CA SER A 277 -6.43 14.30 -0.15
C SER A 277 -5.87 14.53 1.25
N ASP A 278 -6.35 15.56 1.94
CA ASP A 278 -6.03 15.82 3.35
C ASP A 278 -6.71 14.76 4.23
N ALA A 279 -6.14 13.55 4.24
CA ALA A 279 -6.60 12.39 4.97
C ALA A 279 -5.59 12.00 6.06
N TYR A 280 -6.09 11.44 7.16
CA TYR A 280 -5.29 11.08 8.33
C TYR A 280 -4.01 10.29 7.97
N ILE A 281 -4.12 9.34 7.03
CA ILE A 281 -2.97 8.52 6.62
C ILE A 281 -1.83 9.31 5.98
N TYR A 282 -2.13 10.49 5.43
CA TYR A 282 -1.14 11.36 4.78
C TYR A 282 -0.65 12.47 5.72
N GLN A 283 -1.49 12.94 6.66
CA GLN A 283 -1.12 14.00 7.61
C GLN A 283 0.08 13.65 8.49
N GLY A 284 0.27 12.35 8.80
CA GLY A 284 1.39 11.88 9.63
C GLY A 284 2.72 11.73 8.89
N VAL A 285 2.72 11.74 7.54
CA VAL A 285 3.91 11.47 6.73
C VAL A 285 4.26 12.59 5.75
N ILE A 286 3.29 13.41 5.35
CA ILE A 286 3.48 14.47 4.36
C ILE A 286 3.62 15.82 5.06
N LYS A 287 4.71 16.53 4.78
CA LYS A 287 4.88 17.94 5.11
C LYS A 287 4.38 18.77 3.93
N HIS A 288 3.24 19.46 4.16
CA HIS A 288 2.58 20.25 3.12
C HIS A 288 3.53 21.29 2.51
N LEU A 289 3.58 21.39 1.16
CA LEU A 289 4.49 22.23 0.36
C LEU A 289 5.99 21.90 0.48
N GLU A 290 6.32 20.83 1.20
CA GLU A 290 7.71 20.34 1.31
C GLU A 290 7.87 18.98 0.65
N THR A 291 7.15 17.95 1.15
CA THR A 291 7.24 16.58 0.63
C THR A 291 6.00 16.13 -0.15
N GLY A 292 4.98 16.99 -0.22
CA GLY A 292 3.73 16.76 -0.96
C GLY A 292 2.76 17.89 -0.73
N ILE A 293 1.60 17.82 -1.38
CA ILE A 293 0.50 18.76 -1.17
C ILE A 293 -0.67 18.02 -0.54
N LEU A 294 -1.16 18.49 0.60
CA LEU A 294 -2.41 18.06 1.19
C LEU A 294 -3.52 19.00 0.75
N THR A 295 -4.60 18.47 0.16
CA THR A 295 -5.73 19.26 -0.36
C THR A 295 -7.06 18.77 0.19
N ARG A 296 -7.97 19.70 0.45
CA ARG A 296 -9.35 19.37 0.81
C ARG A 296 -10.08 18.74 -0.36
N ASN A 297 -11.04 17.86 -0.06
CA ASN A 297 -11.83 17.15 -1.06
C ASN A 297 -13.00 17.99 -1.60
N ASN A 298 -12.72 19.17 -2.16
CA ASN A 298 -13.67 20.01 -2.84
C ASN A 298 -13.11 20.53 -4.17
N HIS A 299 -13.99 20.92 -5.07
CA HIS A 299 -13.67 21.41 -6.40
C HIS A 299 -12.59 22.49 -6.39
N SER A 300 -12.79 23.56 -5.59
CA SER A 300 -11.90 24.73 -5.59
C SER A 300 -10.48 24.39 -5.14
N SER A 301 -10.32 23.51 -4.15
CA SER A 301 -9.02 23.12 -3.63
C SER A 301 -8.27 22.23 -4.63
N TRP A 302 -8.93 21.23 -5.22
CA TRP A 302 -8.32 20.41 -6.26
C TRP A 302 -7.93 21.24 -7.47
N LEU A 303 -8.83 22.11 -7.97
CA LEU A 303 -8.57 23.01 -9.10
C LEU A 303 -7.37 23.90 -8.84
N TYR A 304 -7.29 24.52 -7.65
CA TYR A 304 -6.18 25.39 -7.26
C TYR A 304 -4.84 24.67 -7.28
N TRP A 305 -4.74 23.52 -6.62
CA TRP A 305 -3.46 22.83 -6.49
C TRP A 305 -2.99 22.15 -7.78
N ILE A 306 -3.91 21.62 -8.58
CA ILE A 306 -3.57 21.07 -9.90
C ILE A 306 -3.05 22.20 -10.80
N ARG A 307 -3.76 23.33 -10.89
CA ARG A 307 -3.31 24.51 -11.65
C ARG A 307 -1.94 25.00 -11.12
N ARG A 308 -1.77 25.08 -9.79
CA ARG A 308 -0.52 25.53 -9.18
C ARG A 308 0.65 24.63 -9.60
N LEU A 309 0.51 23.31 -9.56
CA LEU A 309 1.59 22.41 -9.99
C LEU A 309 1.81 22.41 -11.49
N ILE A 310 0.83 22.75 -12.33
CA ILE A 310 1.07 22.95 -13.78
C ILE A 310 1.96 24.17 -13.99
N LEU A 311 1.68 25.30 -13.33
CA LEU A 311 2.33 26.57 -13.57
C LEU A 311 3.66 26.76 -12.80
N ASP A 312 3.85 26.09 -11.68
CA ASP A 312 4.97 26.29 -10.77
C ASP A 312 5.97 25.12 -10.82
N LYS A 313 6.92 25.21 -11.72
CA LYS A 313 7.97 24.20 -11.89
C LYS A 313 8.88 24.11 -10.66
N GLU A 314 9.22 25.24 -10.04
CA GLU A 314 10.10 25.28 -8.87
C GLU A 314 9.50 24.51 -7.69
N LEU A 315 8.19 24.69 -7.47
CA LEU A 315 7.47 23.94 -6.45
C LEU A 315 7.47 22.44 -6.76
N ARG A 316 7.26 22.04 -8.03
CA ARG A 316 7.35 20.63 -8.43
C ARG A 316 8.73 20.03 -8.12
N GLU A 317 9.80 20.73 -8.53
CA GLU A 317 11.18 20.26 -8.31
C GLU A 317 11.52 20.17 -6.83
N LYS A 318 11.11 21.14 -6.02
CA LYS A 318 11.27 21.14 -4.57
C LYS A 318 10.59 19.92 -3.92
N ILE A 319 9.31 19.70 -4.22
CA ILE A 319 8.53 18.59 -3.65
C ILE A 319 9.12 17.25 -4.10
N ALA A 320 9.47 17.10 -5.38
CA ALA A 320 10.06 15.89 -5.94
C ALA A 320 11.36 15.51 -5.22
N MET A 321 12.26 16.48 -5.02
CA MET A 321 13.52 16.25 -4.33
C MET A 321 13.30 15.88 -2.85
N ASN A 322 12.50 16.65 -2.15
CA ASN A 322 12.28 16.46 -0.72
C ASN A 322 11.54 15.17 -0.40
N SER A 323 10.51 14.81 -1.20
CA SER A 323 9.80 13.54 -1.02
C SER A 323 10.69 12.33 -1.29
N HIS A 324 11.56 12.42 -2.30
CA HIS A 324 12.53 11.35 -2.58
C HIS A 324 13.52 11.15 -1.42
N LEU A 325 14.08 12.24 -0.90
CA LEU A 325 14.99 12.20 0.24
C LEU A 325 14.31 11.63 1.49
N ASP A 326 13.10 12.09 1.79
CA ASP A 326 12.34 11.61 2.93
C ASP A 326 12.03 10.10 2.83
N VAL A 327 11.59 9.64 1.66
CA VAL A 327 11.33 8.20 1.43
C VAL A 327 12.61 7.38 1.57
N LYS A 328 13.71 7.85 1.01
CA LYS A 328 15.01 7.18 1.09
C LYS A 328 15.55 7.08 2.52
N GLU A 329 15.39 8.10 3.32
CA GLU A 329 15.96 8.18 4.67
C GLU A 329 15.04 7.57 5.72
N ASN A 330 13.73 7.85 5.62
CA ASN A 330 12.77 7.54 6.68
C ASN A 330 11.88 6.32 6.39
N HIS A 331 11.70 5.95 5.12
CA HIS A 331 10.77 4.89 4.70
C HIS A 331 11.44 3.82 3.83
N ASN A 332 12.72 3.55 4.05
CA ASN A 332 13.45 2.54 3.29
C ASN A 332 13.18 1.12 3.78
N ILE A 333 13.45 0.15 2.88
CA ILE A 333 13.21 -1.28 3.13
C ILE A 333 14.05 -1.82 4.29
N GLN A 334 15.25 -1.30 4.51
CA GLN A 334 16.13 -1.75 5.59
C GLN A 334 15.46 -1.55 6.96
N ARG A 335 14.97 -0.34 7.25
CA ARG A 335 14.31 -0.03 8.53
C ARG A 335 13.11 -0.95 8.80
N MET A 336 12.33 -1.25 7.76
CA MET A 336 11.21 -2.17 7.86
C MET A 336 11.69 -3.59 8.12
N SER A 337 12.70 -4.05 7.38
CA SER A 337 13.26 -5.40 7.49
C SER A 337 13.88 -5.65 8.85
N ASP A 338 14.61 -4.67 9.40
CA ASP A 338 15.20 -4.77 10.74
C ASP A 338 14.12 -4.98 11.81
N LYS A 339 13.01 -4.22 11.74
CA LYS A 339 11.86 -4.41 12.65
C LYS A 339 11.18 -5.77 12.47
N ILE A 340 11.07 -6.28 11.23
CA ILE A 340 10.54 -7.62 10.96
C ILE A 340 11.45 -8.69 11.56
N LEU A 341 12.76 -8.53 11.41
CA LEU A 341 13.75 -9.42 11.99
C LEU A 341 13.65 -9.47 13.51
N ASP A 342 13.48 -8.33 14.18
CA ASP A 342 13.25 -8.26 15.64
C ASP A 342 12.00 -9.04 16.05
N VAL A 343 10.93 -9.00 15.26
CA VAL A 343 9.71 -9.77 15.54
C VAL A 343 9.93 -11.26 15.32
N ILE A 344 10.77 -11.66 14.38
CA ILE A 344 11.16 -13.06 14.16
C ILE A 344 11.96 -13.59 15.37
N TYR A 345 12.94 -12.82 15.85
CA TYR A 345 13.84 -13.22 16.95
C TYR A 345 13.12 -13.32 18.31
N ASN A 346 12.29 -12.36 18.62
CA ASN A 346 11.56 -12.29 19.91
C ASN A 346 10.27 -13.11 19.90
#